data_b5a083d3db2f133eea53dae46c1a29f2
#
_entry.id   b5a083d3db2f133eea53dae46c1a29f2
#
_cell.length_a   1.000
_cell.length_b   1.000
_cell.length_c   1.000
_cell.angle_alpha   90.00
_cell.angle_beta   90.00
_cell.angle_gamma   90.00
#
_symmetry.space_group_name_H-M   'P 1'
#
loop_
_entity.id
_entity.type
_entity.pdbx_description
1 polymer ?
#
loop_
_entity_poly.entity_id
_entity_poly.type
_entity_poly.pdbx_seq_one_letter_code
_entity_poly.pdbx_strand_id
1 'polypeptide(L)'
;MDIIKRNFFRLLRYGAFKEYEPVEKMSAYKWGLLQHMAQAHYVEAIVNSARDNNRSQCPTLSVPDAGLSRLCNGFLNRRLRKIRAAEPDSVEPSIETLNMLDIIVQTTEHLILHGVTFAHILNMGIFLRNYGDRIDYVKLEKWLMRLNILPMAELEASILIYTLGFQQDEIPFVRRVIPAAYNMALNALHSDHTDVDTATVSGRHIFTLNSGGKLSVTFRNCQRSFFYAPLESVSVFLTQIASYIANMEE
;
A
#
# COMPACT_ATOMS: atom_id res chain seq x y z
N MET A 1 -17.29 -11.33 -7.60
CA MET A 1 -15.82 -11.27 -7.78
C MET A 1 -15.40 -12.30 -8.82
N ASP A 2 -14.55 -11.90 -9.79
CA ASP A 2 -14.04 -12.77 -10.86
C ASP A 2 -13.09 -13.84 -10.30
N ILE A 3 -12.98 -15.01 -11.00
CA ILE A 3 -12.12 -16.13 -10.63
C ILE A 3 -10.63 -15.73 -10.49
N ILE A 4 -10.16 -14.80 -11.35
CA ILE A 4 -8.77 -14.32 -11.33
C ILE A 4 -8.49 -13.61 -10.01
N LYS A 5 -9.38 -12.70 -9.58
CA LYS A 5 -9.23 -11.95 -8.33
C LYS A 5 -9.36 -12.83 -7.10
N ARG A 6 -10.26 -13.84 -7.11
CA ARG A 6 -10.35 -14.80 -6.00
C ARG A 6 -9.06 -15.58 -5.84
N ASN A 7 -8.53 -16.11 -6.94
CA ASN A 7 -7.27 -16.84 -6.93
C ASN A 7 -6.08 -15.97 -6.57
N PHE A 8 -6.07 -14.70 -7.00
CA PHE A 8 -5.06 -13.74 -6.61
C PHE A 8 -5.00 -13.56 -5.09
N PHE A 9 -6.12 -13.31 -4.43
CA PHE A 9 -6.15 -13.18 -2.97
C PHE A 9 -5.82 -14.48 -2.23
N ARG A 10 -6.25 -15.63 -2.75
CA ARG A 10 -5.88 -16.94 -2.19
C ARG A 10 -4.37 -17.18 -2.24
N LEU A 11 -3.75 -16.87 -3.37
CA LEU A 11 -2.29 -16.99 -3.52
C LEU A 11 -1.53 -16.01 -2.62
N LEU A 12 -2.02 -14.77 -2.48
CA LEU A 12 -1.43 -13.80 -1.55
C LEU A 12 -1.52 -14.29 -0.10
N ARG A 13 -2.68 -14.77 0.35
CA ARG A 13 -2.86 -15.31 1.70
C ARG A 13 -1.96 -16.52 1.94
N TYR A 14 -1.90 -17.43 0.99
CA TYR A 14 -1.03 -18.61 1.12
C TYR A 14 0.45 -18.22 1.12
N GLY A 15 0.89 -17.39 0.17
CA GLY A 15 2.29 -17.00 0.05
C GLY A 15 2.80 -16.19 1.24
N ALA A 16 1.99 -15.25 1.75
CA ALA A 16 2.37 -14.36 2.84
C ALA A 16 2.13 -14.97 4.24
N PHE A 17 0.98 -15.62 4.44
CA PHE A 17 0.51 -16.03 5.78
C PHE A 17 0.40 -17.54 5.96
N LYS A 18 0.69 -18.32 4.92
CA LYS A 18 0.55 -19.79 4.92
C LYS A 18 -0.90 -20.29 5.10
N GLU A 19 -1.86 -19.41 4.84
CA GLU A 19 -3.28 -19.74 4.86
C GLU A 19 -3.69 -20.40 3.55
N TYR A 20 -3.76 -21.73 3.54
CA TYR A 20 -4.07 -22.49 2.34
C TYR A 20 -5.55 -22.47 2.02
N GLU A 21 -5.87 -21.97 0.82
CA GLU A 21 -7.18 -22.16 0.18
C GLU A 21 -6.97 -22.75 -1.22
N PRO A 22 -7.83 -23.70 -1.65
CA PRO A 22 -7.69 -24.32 -2.96
C PRO A 22 -7.88 -23.29 -4.09
N VAL A 23 -6.91 -23.25 -5.00
CA VAL A 23 -6.96 -22.38 -6.18
C VAL A 23 -7.89 -22.98 -7.22
N GLU A 24 -8.82 -22.20 -7.74
CA GLU A 24 -9.74 -22.63 -8.79
C GLU A 24 -8.99 -22.82 -10.12
N LYS A 25 -9.36 -23.83 -10.90
CA LYS A 25 -8.73 -24.09 -12.21
C LYS A 25 -8.92 -22.91 -13.16
N MET A 26 -7.83 -22.48 -13.78
CA MET A 26 -7.81 -21.38 -14.74
C MET A 26 -7.11 -21.79 -16.04
N SER A 27 -7.51 -21.19 -17.17
CA SER A 27 -6.79 -21.30 -18.44
C SER A 27 -5.44 -20.59 -18.38
N ALA A 28 -4.51 -20.94 -19.28
CA ALA A 28 -3.21 -20.26 -19.40
C ALA A 28 -3.36 -18.74 -19.58
N TYR A 29 -4.36 -18.31 -20.35
CA TYR A 29 -4.68 -16.89 -20.53
C TYR A 29 -5.02 -16.19 -19.20
N LYS A 30 -5.87 -16.79 -18.37
CA LYS A 30 -6.23 -16.23 -17.05
C LYS A 30 -5.05 -16.20 -16.09
N TRP A 31 -4.16 -17.20 -16.18
CA TRP A 31 -2.90 -17.19 -15.44
C TRP A 31 -1.99 -16.04 -15.86
N GLY A 32 -1.89 -15.74 -17.16
CA GLY A 32 -1.17 -14.58 -17.67
C GLY A 32 -1.71 -13.27 -17.10
N LEU A 33 -3.04 -13.09 -17.08
CA LEU A 33 -3.67 -11.91 -16.49
C LEU A 33 -3.39 -11.79 -14.99
N LEU A 34 -3.45 -12.91 -14.24
CA LEU A 34 -3.09 -12.92 -12.82
C LEU A 34 -1.63 -12.52 -12.60
N GLN A 35 -0.72 -13.00 -13.45
CA GLN A 35 0.69 -12.66 -13.37
C GLN A 35 0.94 -11.16 -13.63
N HIS A 36 0.30 -10.56 -14.64
CA HIS A 36 0.36 -9.13 -14.87
C HIS A 36 -0.17 -8.33 -13.67
N MET A 37 -1.28 -8.77 -13.09
CA MET A 37 -1.82 -8.17 -11.87
C MET A 37 -0.82 -8.25 -10.71
N ALA A 38 -0.13 -9.39 -10.54
CA ALA A 38 0.87 -9.57 -9.49
C ALA A 38 2.09 -8.64 -9.70
N GLN A 39 2.54 -8.46 -10.94
CA GLN A 39 3.61 -7.53 -11.30
C GLN A 39 3.21 -6.08 -11.03
N ALA A 40 2.02 -5.66 -11.47
CA ALA A 40 1.51 -4.30 -11.26
C ALA A 40 1.40 -3.93 -9.77
N HIS A 41 1.18 -4.91 -8.89
CA HIS A 41 1.09 -4.71 -7.45
C HIS A 41 2.37 -5.08 -6.68
N TYR A 42 3.49 -5.36 -7.36
CA TYR A 42 4.80 -5.73 -6.79
C TYR A 42 4.74 -6.94 -5.84
N VAL A 43 3.88 -7.90 -6.14
CA VAL A 43 3.68 -9.11 -5.33
C VAL A 43 3.96 -10.42 -6.09
N GLU A 44 4.62 -10.31 -7.24
CA GLU A 44 4.90 -11.43 -8.13
C GLU A 44 5.67 -12.56 -7.42
N ALA A 45 6.68 -12.22 -6.64
CA ALA A 45 7.50 -13.19 -5.91
C ALA A 45 6.64 -14.03 -4.93
N ILE A 46 5.68 -13.39 -4.24
CA ILE A 46 4.77 -14.06 -3.30
C ILE A 46 3.82 -14.99 -4.05
N VAL A 47 3.24 -14.51 -5.15
CA VAL A 47 2.31 -15.29 -5.98
C VAL A 47 3.00 -16.51 -6.59
N ASN A 48 4.22 -16.35 -7.12
CA ASN A 48 5.00 -17.44 -7.70
C ASN A 48 5.40 -18.47 -6.63
N SER A 49 5.89 -18.02 -5.47
CA SER A 49 6.21 -18.91 -4.34
C SER A 49 4.98 -19.73 -3.88
N ALA A 50 3.81 -19.07 -3.84
CA ALA A 50 2.56 -19.76 -3.49
C ALA A 50 2.13 -20.77 -4.55
N ARG A 51 2.26 -20.44 -5.84
CA ARG A 51 1.91 -21.33 -6.96
C ARG A 51 2.79 -22.56 -7.00
N ASP A 52 4.09 -22.39 -6.82
CA ASP A 52 5.08 -23.47 -6.96
C ASP A 52 5.21 -24.30 -5.69
N ASN A 53 4.33 -24.12 -4.68
CA ASN A 53 4.36 -24.79 -3.37
C ASN A 53 5.73 -24.74 -2.66
N ASN A 54 6.53 -23.72 -2.96
CA ASN A 54 7.88 -23.58 -2.42
C ASN A 54 7.78 -23.05 -0.97
N ARG A 55 7.65 -23.99 -0.01
CA ARG A 55 7.40 -23.73 1.42
C ARG A 55 8.58 -23.11 2.17
N SER A 56 9.77 -23.06 1.54
CA SER A 56 11.02 -22.87 2.27
C SER A 56 11.41 -21.41 2.52
N GLN A 57 10.87 -20.45 1.79
CA GLN A 57 11.23 -19.04 1.96
C GLN A 57 9.98 -18.16 1.86
N CYS A 58 9.74 -17.35 2.90
CA CYS A 58 8.86 -16.20 2.75
C CYS A 58 9.62 -15.21 1.87
N PRO A 59 9.18 -14.93 0.63
CA PRO A 59 9.90 -14.00 -0.23
C PRO A 59 9.89 -12.63 0.43
N THR A 60 11.05 -11.99 0.46
CA THR A 60 11.15 -10.61 0.92
C THR A 60 10.36 -9.72 -0.03
N LEU A 61 9.40 -8.98 0.51
CA LEU A 61 8.68 -7.97 -0.27
C LEU A 61 9.64 -6.84 -0.63
N SER A 62 9.83 -6.62 -1.91
CA SER A 62 10.41 -5.38 -2.41
C SER A 62 9.32 -4.31 -2.39
N VAL A 63 9.15 -3.65 -1.24
CA VAL A 63 8.26 -2.50 -1.15
C VAL A 63 8.90 -1.36 -1.94
N PRO A 64 8.21 -0.77 -2.93
CA PRO A 64 8.72 0.41 -3.60
C PRO A 64 9.03 1.51 -2.58
N ASP A 65 10.10 2.27 -2.80
CA ASP A 65 10.51 3.39 -1.92
C ASP A 65 10.82 3.00 -0.47
N ALA A 66 11.66 1.99 -0.26
CA ALA A 66 12.15 1.56 1.07
C ALA A 66 13.01 2.63 1.81
N GLY A 67 12.83 3.91 1.48
CA GLY A 67 13.46 5.03 2.17
C GLY A 67 12.79 5.37 3.50
N LEU A 68 13.34 6.38 4.20
CA LEU A 68 12.73 6.88 5.42
C LEU A 68 11.33 7.45 5.09
N SER A 69 10.28 6.90 5.70
CA SER A 69 8.90 7.33 5.45
C SER A 69 8.70 8.81 5.82
N ARG A 70 7.98 9.53 4.99
CA ARG A 70 7.73 10.97 5.17
C ARG A 70 6.32 11.33 4.73
N LEU A 71 5.81 12.42 5.27
CA LEU A 71 4.57 13.04 4.82
C LEU A 71 4.89 14.26 3.93
N CYS A 72 4.11 14.46 2.91
CA CYS A 72 4.25 15.59 1.99
C CYS A 72 3.92 16.91 2.69
N ASN A 73 2.95 16.90 3.60
CA ASN A 73 2.63 18.07 4.44
C ASN A 73 3.77 18.38 5.41
N GLY A 74 4.42 19.53 5.24
CA GLY A 74 5.59 19.94 6.05
C GLY A 74 5.31 20.02 7.56
N PHE A 75 4.09 20.41 7.95
CA PHE A 75 3.70 20.49 9.36
C PHE A 75 3.52 19.09 9.97
N LEU A 76 2.86 18.18 9.27
CA LEU A 76 2.70 16.79 9.70
C LEU A 76 4.06 16.08 9.71
N ASN A 77 4.89 16.31 8.71
CA ASN A 77 6.24 15.73 8.65
C ASN A 77 7.14 16.25 9.80
N ARG A 78 6.99 17.51 10.21
CA ARG A 78 7.66 18.03 11.42
C ARG A 78 7.18 17.32 12.70
N ARG A 79 5.88 17.01 12.79
CA ARG A 79 5.33 16.23 13.91
C ARG A 79 5.86 14.80 13.90
N LEU A 80 5.90 14.14 12.73
CA LEU A 80 6.46 12.81 12.57
C LEU A 80 7.93 12.74 13.05
N ARG A 81 8.76 13.70 12.61
CA ARG A 81 10.15 13.80 13.09
C ARG A 81 10.26 13.98 14.60
N LYS A 82 9.35 14.76 15.21
CA LYS A 82 9.33 14.91 16.68
C LYS A 82 8.92 13.62 17.39
N ILE A 83 7.99 12.84 16.83
CA ILE A 83 7.62 11.52 17.37
C ILE A 83 8.84 10.61 17.36
N ARG A 84 9.53 10.48 16.22
CA ARG A 84 10.72 9.65 16.09
C ARG A 84 11.84 10.07 17.05
N ALA A 85 12.08 11.36 17.19
CA ALA A 85 13.13 11.88 18.09
C ALA A 85 12.80 11.72 19.58
N ALA A 86 11.54 11.52 19.95
CA ALA A 86 11.12 11.34 21.33
C ALA A 86 11.19 9.88 21.78
N GLU A 87 11.29 8.93 20.84
CA GLU A 87 11.36 7.50 21.14
C GLU A 87 12.78 7.00 20.95
N PRO A 88 13.41 6.48 22.00
CA PRO A 88 14.78 5.91 21.88
C PRO A 88 14.74 4.59 21.10
N ASP A 89 15.63 4.43 20.16
CA ASP A 89 15.75 3.27 19.25
C ASP A 89 16.03 1.94 19.96
N SER A 90 16.32 1.96 21.28
CA SER A 90 16.81 0.80 22.02
C SER A 90 15.79 0.16 22.99
N VAL A 91 14.55 0.64 23.05
CA VAL A 91 13.56 0.18 24.03
C VAL A 91 12.36 -0.47 23.33
N GLU A 92 12.23 -1.80 23.45
CA GLU A 92 10.98 -2.50 23.16
C GLU A 92 9.91 -2.11 24.20
N PRO A 93 8.64 -1.87 23.80
CA PRO A 93 7.99 -2.04 22.48
C PRO A 93 8.04 -0.79 21.57
N SER A 94 8.84 0.21 21.88
CA SER A 94 8.86 1.48 21.12
C SER A 94 9.31 1.31 19.68
N ILE A 95 10.30 0.46 19.41
CA ILE A 95 10.82 0.23 18.05
C ILE A 95 9.75 -0.37 17.15
N GLU A 96 9.06 -1.41 17.61
CA GLU A 96 8.03 -2.06 16.80
C GLU A 96 6.83 -1.13 16.56
N THR A 97 6.51 -0.30 17.55
CA THR A 97 5.46 0.72 17.40
C THR A 97 5.85 1.81 16.39
N LEU A 98 7.13 2.24 16.40
CA LEU A 98 7.66 3.17 15.40
C LEU A 98 7.70 2.55 14.00
N ASN A 99 8.16 1.31 13.88
CA ASN A 99 8.19 0.60 12.60
C ASN A 99 6.78 0.47 12.00
N MET A 100 5.79 0.15 12.84
CA MET A 100 4.39 0.11 12.40
C MET A 100 3.89 1.48 11.94
N LEU A 101 4.23 2.54 12.67
CA LEU A 101 3.90 3.91 12.25
C LEU A 101 4.53 4.23 10.89
N ASP A 102 5.79 3.86 10.69
CA ASP A 102 6.50 4.11 9.44
C ASP A 102 5.90 3.34 8.26
N ILE A 103 5.47 2.10 8.47
CA ILE A 103 4.75 1.31 7.46
C ILE A 103 3.43 2.00 7.08
N ILE A 104 2.64 2.44 8.06
CA ILE A 104 1.37 3.16 7.80
C ILE A 104 1.63 4.47 7.05
N VAL A 105 2.61 5.26 7.46
CA VAL A 105 2.95 6.53 6.79
C VAL A 105 3.37 6.29 5.33
N GLN A 106 4.22 5.28 5.08
CA GLN A 106 4.66 4.91 3.73
C GLN A 106 3.48 4.43 2.87
N THR A 107 2.62 3.58 3.43
CA THR A 107 1.43 3.09 2.74
C THR A 107 0.47 4.25 2.42
N THR A 108 0.27 5.18 3.35
CA THR A 108 -0.53 6.40 3.18
C THR A 108 0.01 7.26 2.03
N GLU A 109 1.32 7.57 2.02
CA GLU A 109 1.96 8.36 0.95
C GLU A 109 1.76 7.69 -0.41
N HIS A 110 2.06 6.40 -0.47
CA HIS A 110 1.92 5.63 -1.72
C HIS A 110 0.47 5.55 -2.21
N LEU A 111 -0.48 5.33 -1.29
CA LEU A 111 -1.91 5.23 -1.62
C LEU A 111 -2.46 6.53 -2.20
N ILE A 112 -2.04 7.69 -1.67
CA ILE A 112 -2.46 8.99 -2.17
C ILE A 112 -1.83 9.29 -3.54
N LEU A 113 -0.56 8.95 -3.75
CA LEU A 113 0.15 9.22 -5.01
C LEU A 113 -0.26 8.26 -6.13
N HIS A 114 -0.25 6.97 -5.85
CA HIS A 114 -0.34 5.90 -6.85
C HIS A 114 -1.61 5.05 -6.74
N GLY A 115 -2.36 5.16 -5.64
CA GLY A 115 -3.49 4.30 -5.33
C GLY A 115 -3.10 3.04 -4.55
N VAL A 116 -4.06 2.13 -4.39
CA VAL A 116 -3.86 0.90 -3.61
C VAL A 116 -2.87 -0.02 -4.31
N THR A 117 -1.78 -0.37 -3.62
CA THR A 117 -0.78 -1.35 -4.06
C THR A 117 -0.67 -2.46 -3.02
N PHE A 118 -0.81 -3.71 -3.45
CA PHE A 118 -0.85 -4.84 -2.50
C PHE A 118 0.49 -5.13 -1.83
N ALA A 119 1.63 -4.73 -2.39
CA ALA A 119 2.91 -4.86 -1.70
C ALA A 119 2.94 -4.09 -0.37
N HIS A 120 2.45 -2.85 -0.33
CA HIS A 120 2.40 -2.04 0.90
C HIS A 120 1.41 -2.61 1.91
N ILE A 121 0.21 -3.02 1.45
CA ILE A 121 -0.82 -3.63 2.30
C ILE A 121 -0.32 -4.97 2.90
N LEU A 122 0.34 -5.81 2.10
CA LEU A 122 0.94 -7.06 2.57
C LEU A 122 2.08 -6.82 3.56
N ASN A 123 2.93 -5.81 3.32
CA ASN A 123 4.00 -5.45 4.25
C ASN A 123 3.44 -5.12 5.63
N MET A 124 2.36 -4.33 5.69
CA MET A 124 1.63 -4.06 6.93
C MET A 124 1.11 -5.36 7.58
N GLY A 125 0.47 -6.23 6.80
CA GLY A 125 -0.07 -7.50 7.31
C GLY A 125 1.01 -8.45 7.82
N ILE A 126 2.12 -8.59 7.08
CA ILE A 126 3.26 -9.42 7.50
C ILE A 126 3.87 -8.88 8.81
N PHE A 127 4.00 -7.56 8.92
CA PHE A 127 4.51 -6.94 10.13
C PHE A 127 3.58 -7.19 11.33
N LEU A 128 2.27 -7.02 11.16
CA LEU A 128 1.27 -7.30 12.20
C LEU A 128 1.31 -8.77 12.66
N ARG A 129 1.42 -9.74 11.76
CA ARG A 129 1.49 -11.17 12.12
C ARG A 129 2.78 -11.54 12.87
N ASN A 130 3.89 -10.87 12.57
CA ASN A 130 5.18 -11.18 13.18
C ASN A 130 5.42 -10.41 14.50
N TYR A 131 4.90 -9.20 14.62
CA TYR A 131 5.25 -8.26 15.69
C TYR A 131 4.04 -7.62 16.38
N GLY A 132 2.82 -8.01 16.03
CA GLY A 132 1.59 -7.41 16.54
C GLY A 132 1.53 -7.37 18.06
N ASP A 133 1.95 -8.44 18.73
CA ASP A 133 1.97 -8.53 20.21
C ASP A 133 2.96 -7.56 20.88
N ARG A 134 3.91 -7.01 20.13
CA ARG A 134 4.93 -6.08 20.64
C ARG A 134 4.57 -4.61 20.37
N ILE A 135 3.48 -4.34 19.69
CA ILE A 135 3.05 -2.99 19.34
C ILE A 135 2.24 -2.39 20.49
N ASP A 136 2.62 -1.20 20.94
CA ASP A 136 1.78 -0.38 21.81
C ASP A 136 0.71 0.34 20.96
N TYR A 137 -0.44 -0.30 20.80
CA TYR A 137 -1.55 0.23 19.99
C TYR A 137 -2.14 1.52 20.56
N VAL A 138 -2.11 1.73 21.88
CA VAL A 138 -2.59 2.97 22.50
C VAL A 138 -1.71 4.14 22.12
N LYS A 139 -0.41 3.92 22.10
CA LYS A 139 0.60 4.90 21.68
C LYS A 139 0.52 5.16 20.18
N LEU A 140 0.44 4.09 19.38
CA LEU A 140 0.27 4.18 17.92
C LEU A 140 -0.95 5.01 17.54
N GLU A 141 -2.11 4.73 18.14
CA GLU A 141 -3.35 5.45 17.87
C GLU A 141 -3.23 6.95 18.18
N LYS A 142 -2.60 7.31 19.32
CA LYS A 142 -2.31 8.71 19.67
C LYS A 142 -1.43 9.40 18.63
N TRP A 143 -0.43 8.70 18.08
CA TRP A 143 0.43 9.23 17.04
C TRP A 143 -0.32 9.42 15.72
N LEU A 144 -1.12 8.44 15.30
CA LEU A 144 -1.95 8.51 14.10
C LEU A 144 -2.96 9.67 14.17
N MET A 145 -3.59 9.87 15.34
CA MET A 145 -4.47 11.04 15.58
C MET A 145 -3.68 12.36 15.50
N ARG A 146 -2.49 12.43 16.11
CA ARG A 146 -1.64 13.62 16.06
C ARG A 146 -1.17 13.97 14.65
N LEU A 147 -0.98 12.96 13.80
CA LEU A 147 -0.63 13.09 12.39
C LEU A 147 -1.87 13.28 11.49
N ASN A 148 -3.06 13.21 12.03
CA ASN A 148 -4.33 13.32 11.28
C ASN A 148 -4.45 12.30 10.14
N ILE A 149 -3.94 11.08 10.36
CA ILE A 149 -3.97 9.96 9.41
C ILE A 149 -4.64 8.70 9.99
N LEU A 150 -5.23 8.77 11.19
CA LEU A 150 -5.92 7.62 11.77
C LEU A 150 -7.00 7.03 10.84
N PRO A 151 -7.89 7.83 10.21
CA PRO A 151 -8.89 7.26 9.31
C PRO A 151 -8.27 6.59 8.07
N MET A 152 -7.08 7.04 7.63
CA MET A 152 -6.35 6.39 6.55
C MET A 152 -5.78 5.05 7.00
N ALA A 153 -5.19 4.98 8.19
CA ALA A 153 -4.72 3.72 8.77
C ALA A 153 -5.87 2.71 8.96
N GLU A 154 -7.06 3.17 9.38
CA GLU A 154 -8.27 2.33 9.44
C GLU A 154 -8.71 1.83 8.05
N LEU A 155 -8.59 2.66 7.01
CA LEU A 155 -8.86 2.26 5.63
C LEU A 155 -7.88 1.18 5.14
N GLU A 156 -6.58 1.39 5.35
CA GLU A 156 -5.52 0.45 4.99
C GLU A 156 -5.71 -0.91 5.67
N ALA A 157 -5.97 -0.89 6.98
CA ALA A 157 -6.27 -2.08 7.76
C ALA A 157 -7.61 -2.74 7.35
N SER A 158 -8.61 -1.95 6.93
CA SER A 158 -9.85 -2.51 6.39
C SER A 158 -9.63 -3.26 5.08
N ILE A 159 -8.64 -2.85 4.26
CA ILE A 159 -8.24 -3.63 3.08
C ILE A 159 -7.67 -4.99 3.50
N LEU A 160 -6.81 -5.05 4.55
CA LEU A 160 -6.30 -6.31 5.09
C LEU A 160 -7.45 -7.24 5.53
N ILE A 161 -8.42 -6.71 6.28
CA ILE A 161 -9.57 -7.47 6.78
C ILE A 161 -10.38 -8.04 5.62
N TYR A 162 -10.74 -7.21 4.62
CA TYR A 162 -11.60 -7.67 3.53
C TYR A 162 -10.92 -8.57 2.51
N THR A 163 -9.60 -8.47 2.34
CA THR A 163 -8.91 -9.15 1.23
C THR A 163 -7.93 -10.24 1.67
N LEU A 164 -7.35 -10.10 2.86
CA LEU A 164 -6.25 -10.95 3.31
C LEU A 164 -6.57 -11.79 4.57
N GLY A 165 -7.84 -11.80 5.01
CA GLY A 165 -8.32 -12.71 6.05
C GLY A 165 -8.00 -12.28 7.49
N PHE A 166 -7.60 -11.03 7.70
CA PHE A 166 -7.41 -10.50 9.06
C PHE A 166 -8.75 -10.33 9.77
N GLN A 167 -8.76 -10.58 11.07
CA GLN A 167 -9.90 -10.25 11.92
C GLN A 167 -9.72 -8.84 12.52
N GLN A 168 -10.82 -8.18 12.87
CA GLN A 168 -10.75 -6.82 13.41
C GLN A 168 -10.02 -6.76 14.76
N ASP A 169 -10.11 -7.82 15.57
CA ASP A 169 -9.42 -7.95 16.86
C ASP A 169 -7.89 -8.09 16.75
N GLU A 170 -7.39 -8.53 15.59
CA GLU A 170 -5.96 -8.57 15.30
C GLU A 170 -5.36 -7.17 15.06
N ILE A 171 -6.21 -6.16 14.83
CA ILE A 171 -5.78 -4.79 14.51
C ILE A 171 -6.49 -3.79 15.44
N PRO A 172 -6.06 -3.66 16.70
CA PRO A 172 -6.79 -2.94 17.75
C PRO A 172 -7.06 -1.45 17.49
N PHE A 173 -6.30 -0.79 16.61
CA PHE A 173 -6.55 0.61 16.25
C PHE A 173 -7.70 0.78 15.24
N VAL A 174 -8.23 -0.30 14.66
CA VAL A 174 -9.39 -0.27 13.77
C VAL A 174 -10.66 -0.27 14.60
N ARG A 175 -11.21 0.90 14.84
CA ARG A 175 -12.48 1.04 15.57
C ARG A 175 -13.68 0.63 14.71
N ARG A 176 -13.59 0.91 13.41
CA ARG A 176 -14.64 0.59 12.44
C ARG A 176 -14.04 0.14 11.12
N VAL A 177 -14.46 -1.04 10.66
CA VAL A 177 -14.12 -1.52 9.31
C VAL A 177 -14.83 -0.67 8.27
N ILE A 178 -14.08 -0.13 7.32
CA ILE A 178 -14.57 0.82 6.30
C ILE A 178 -15.04 0.04 5.06
N PRO A 179 -16.35 0.01 4.74
CA PRO A 179 -16.85 -0.78 3.60
C PRO A 179 -16.27 -0.35 2.23
N ALA A 180 -15.91 0.92 2.08
CA ALA A 180 -15.31 1.44 0.85
C ALA A 180 -13.96 0.77 0.53
N ALA A 181 -13.23 0.26 1.54
CA ALA A 181 -11.95 -0.41 1.39
C ALA A 181 -12.01 -1.61 0.43
N TYR A 182 -13.07 -2.41 0.52
CA TYR A 182 -13.27 -3.55 -0.38
C TYR A 182 -13.37 -3.12 -1.85
N ASN A 183 -14.21 -2.12 -2.13
CA ASN A 183 -14.36 -1.61 -3.49
C ASN A 183 -13.08 -0.93 -4.00
N MET A 184 -12.35 -0.24 -3.12
CA MET A 184 -11.05 0.36 -3.48
C MET A 184 -10.03 -0.72 -3.87
N ALA A 185 -9.93 -1.80 -3.10
CA ALA A 185 -9.07 -2.93 -3.39
C ALA A 185 -9.45 -3.63 -4.70
N LEU A 186 -10.74 -3.87 -4.95
CA LEU A 186 -11.20 -4.48 -6.20
C LEU A 186 -10.98 -3.58 -7.41
N ASN A 187 -11.15 -2.26 -7.27
CA ASN A 187 -10.90 -1.29 -8.33
C ASN A 187 -9.41 -1.17 -8.65
N ALA A 188 -8.53 -1.28 -7.66
CA ALA A 188 -7.09 -1.30 -7.88
C ALA A 188 -6.66 -2.48 -8.77
N LEU A 189 -7.33 -3.63 -8.66
CA LEU A 189 -7.08 -4.79 -9.52
C LEU A 189 -7.68 -4.66 -10.95
N HIS A 190 -8.50 -3.63 -11.21
CA HIS A 190 -9.04 -3.34 -12.55
C HIS A 190 -8.28 -2.24 -13.28
N SER A 191 -7.67 -1.32 -12.52
CA SER A 191 -6.82 -0.32 -13.14
C SER A 191 -5.62 -1.07 -13.71
N ASP A 192 -5.61 -1.23 -15.04
CA ASP A 192 -4.37 -1.48 -15.74
C ASP A 192 -3.43 -0.37 -15.30
N HIS A 193 -2.41 -0.70 -14.51
CA HIS A 193 -1.29 0.20 -14.26
C HIS A 193 -0.45 0.34 -15.55
N THR A 194 -1.06 0.07 -16.70
CA THR A 194 -0.51 0.17 -18.05
C THR A 194 -0.48 1.60 -18.58
N ASP A 195 -0.60 2.62 -17.72
CA ASP A 195 -0.22 3.99 -18.10
C ASP A 195 1.32 4.21 -18.09
N VAL A 196 2.09 3.12 -18.03
CA VAL A 196 3.45 3.12 -18.54
C VAL A 196 3.37 2.66 -20.00
N ASP A 197 3.01 3.57 -20.87
CA ASP A 197 3.26 3.40 -22.30
C ASP A 197 4.77 3.20 -22.53
N THR A 198 5.22 1.97 -22.41
CA THR A 198 6.45 1.52 -23.04
C THR A 198 6.18 1.40 -24.52
N ALA A 199 6.07 2.53 -25.21
CA ALA A 199 6.22 2.58 -26.64
C ALA A 199 7.68 2.24 -26.97
N THR A 200 7.96 0.95 -27.09
CA THR A 200 9.18 0.44 -27.72
C THR A 200 9.11 0.73 -29.21
N VAL A 201 9.43 1.96 -29.59
CA VAL A 201 9.75 2.30 -30.98
C VAL A 201 11.25 2.37 -31.10
N SER A 202 11.83 1.34 -31.75
CA SER A 202 13.17 1.35 -32.32
C SER A 202 14.32 1.73 -31.37
N GLY A 203 14.56 0.92 -30.31
CA GLY A 203 15.86 0.92 -29.60
C GLY A 203 16.27 2.18 -28.84
N ARG A 204 15.38 3.16 -28.67
CA ARG A 204 15.57 4.32 -27.81
C ARG A 204 14.41 4.40 -26.82
N HIS A 205 14.72 4.37 -25.53
CA HIS A 205 13.76 4.68 -24.47
C HIS A 205 13.39 6.17 -24.56
N ILE A 206 12.35 6.48 -25.33
CA ILE A 206 11.75 7.81 -25.32
C ILE A 206 10.70 7.74 -24.21
N PHE A 207 11.02 8.31 -23.06
CA PHE A 207 10.04 8.60 -22.01
C PHE A 207 9.12 9.71 -22.54
N THR A 208 8.03 9.34 -23.22
CA THR A 208 6.94 10.29 -23.43
C THR A 208 6.19 10.40 -22.09
N LEU A 209 6.64 11.36 -21.31
CA LEU A 209 5.90 11.82 -20.12
C LEU A 209 4.56 12.38 -20.61
N ASN A 210 3.51 11.58 -20.52
CA ASN A 210 2.15 12.08 -20.63
C ASN A 210 1.79 12.74 -19.28
N SER A 211 2.35 13.93 -19.06
CA SER A 211 2.27 14.69 -17.80
C SER A 211 0.82 14.94 -17.37
N GLY A 212 -0.10 15.07 -18.32
CA GLY A 212 -1.54 15.25 -18.06
C GLY A 212 -2.21 14.00 -17.47
N GLY A 213 -1.81 12.80 -17.88
CA GLY A 213 -2.32 11.53 -17.34
C GLY A 213 -1.95 11.34 -15.86
N LYS A 214 -0.71 11.62 -15.49
CA LYS A 214 -0.25 11.50 -14.09
C LYS A 214 -0.99 12.43 -13.14
N LEU A 215 -1.19 13.70 -13.53
CA LEU A 215 -1.95 14.66 -12.72
C LEU A 215 -3.41 14.23 -12.50
N SER A 216 -4.07 13.70 -13.54
CA SER A 216 -5.45 13.24 -13.43
C SER A 216 -5.60 12.03 -12.52
N VAL A 217 -4.65 11.09 -12.55
CA VAL A 217 -4.60 9.92 -11.65
C VAL A 217 -4.37 10.38 -10.20
N THR A 218 -3.37 11.24 -9.96
CA THR A 218 -3.10 11.77 -8.62
C THR A 218 -4.29 12.56 -8.08
N PHE A 219 -4.92 13.41 -8.90
CA PHE A 219 -6.13 14.14 -8.50
C PHE A 219 -7.26 13.20 -8.06
N ARG A 220 -7.53 12.17 -8.84
CA ARG A 220 -8.55 11.16 -8.51
C ARG A 220 -8.23 10.42 -7.21
N ASN A 221 -6.96 10.06 -7.00
CA ASN A 221 -6.52 9.42 -5.77
C ASN A 221 -6.60 10.38 -4.57
N CYS A 222 -6.16 11.62 -4.70
CA CYS A 222 -6.31 12.66 -3.68
C CYS A 222 -7.79 12.88 -3.30
N GLN A 223 -8.69 12.92 -4.28
CA GLN A 223 -10.13 13.06 -4.04
C GLN A 223 -10.70 11.88 -3.24
N ARG A 224 -10.30 10.64 -3.58
CA ARG A 224 -10.72 9.44 -2.85
C ARG A 224 -10.16 9.39 -1.43
N SER A 225 -8.94 9.84 -1.25
CA SER A 225 -8.21 9.82 0.03
C SER A 225 -8.53 11.02 0.93
N PHE A 226 -9.18 12.06 0.38
CA PHE A 226 -9.44 13.33 1.07
C PHE A 226 -10.19 13.15 2.39
N PHE A 227 -11.17 12.26 2.45
CA PHE A 227 -11.94 12.00 3.67
C PHE A 227 -11.13 11.26 4.75
N TYR A 228 -10.04 10.58 4.37
CA TYR A 228 -9.23 9.77 5.26
C TYR A 228 -7.94 10.47 5.72
N ALA A 229 -7.35 11.29 4.85
CA ALA A 229 -6.14 12.08 5.16
C ALA A 229 -6.20 13.46 4.47
N PRO A 230 -7.07 14.39 4.91
CA PRO A 230 -7.36 15.62 4.18
C PRO A 230 -6.13 16.51 4.01
N LEU A 231 -5.36 16.74 5.06
CA LEU A 231 -4.17 17.61 5.01
C LEU A 231 -3.09 17.04 4.09
N GLU A 232 -2.88 15.74 4.12
CA GLU A 232 -1.89 15.08 3.28
C GLU A 232 -2.32 15.07 1.82
N SER A 233 -3.59 14.72 1.54
CA SER A 233 -4.15 14.70 0.17
C SER A 233 -4.05 16.07 -0.52
N VAL A 234 -4.37 17.15 0.20
CA VAL A 234 -4.22 18.51 -0.33
C VAL A 234 -2.75 18.86 -0.58
N SER A 235 -1.87 18.51 0.35
CA SER A 235 -0.44 18.80 0.21
C SER A 235 0.19 18.05 -0.95
N VAL A 236 -0.13 16.78 -1.12
CA VAL A 236 0.31 15.97 -2.27
C VAL A 236 -0.18 16.60 -3.58
N PHE A 237 -1.46 16.96 -3.64
CA PHE A 237 -2.03 17.59 -4.84
C PHE A 237 -1.34 18.91 -5.21
N LEU A 238 -1.15 19.81 -4.24
CA LEU A 238 -0.47 21.08 -4.46
C LEU A 238 1.00 20.89 -4.89
N THR A 239 1.70 19.94 -4.29
CA THR A 239 3.09 19.63 -4.66
C THR A 239 3.17 19.09 -6.10
N GLN A 240 2.24 18.25 -6.51
CA GLN A 240 2.19 17.74 -7.89
C GLN A 240 1.88 18.84 -8.90
N ILE A 241 0.97 19.78 -8.58
CA ILE A 241 0.71 20.94 -9.44
C ILE A 241 1.97 21.81 -9.57
N ALA A 242 2.63 22.13 -8.44
CA ALA A 242 3.84 22.94 -8.45
C ALA A 242 4.96 22.29 -9.30
N SER A 243 5.15 20.97 -9.16
CA SER A 243 6.10 20.22 -9.98
C SER A 243 5.71 20.22 -11.47
N TYR A 244 4.42 20.14 -11.77
CA TYR A 244 3.93 20.18 -13.14
C TYR A 244 4.19 21.55 -13.80
N ILE A 245 3.92 22.64 -13.07
CA ILE A 245 4.17 24.00 -13.57
C ILE A 245 5.67 24.24 -13.78
N ALA A 246 6.52 23.83 -12.83
CA ALA A 246 7.97 23.96 -12.96
C ALA A 246 8.54 23.24 -14.19
N ASN A 247 8.01 22.04 -14.51
CA ASN A 247 8.43 21.26 -15.69
C ASN A 247 7.85 21.80 -17.02
N MET A 248 6.90 22.73 -16.99
CA MET A 248 6.40 23.40 -18.21
C MET A 248 7.23 24.63 -18.58
N GLU A 249 8.03 25.16 -17.64
CA GLU A 249 8.88 26.35 -17.86
C GLU A 249 10.29 25.98 -18.37
N GLU A 250 10.65 24.70 -18.37
CA GLU A 250 11.88 24.16 -19.00
C GLU A 250 11.60 23.64 -20.42
#